data_defa0fa280cddcfe1842339b7f5f5a9f
#
_entry.id   defa0fa280cddcfe1842339b7f5f5a9f
#
_cell.length_a   1.000
_cell.length_b   1.000
_cell.length_c   1.000
_cell.angle_alpha   90.00
_cell.angle_beta   90.00
_cell.angle_gamma   90.00
#
_symmetry.space_group_name_H-M   'P 1'
#
loop_
_entity.id
_entity.type
_entity.pdbx_description
1 polymer ?
#
loop_
_entity_poly.entity_id
_entity_poly.type
_entity_poly.pdbx_seq_one_letter_code
_entity_poly.pdbx_strand_id
1 'polypeptide(L)'
;DLIINCGALSEAILSQYFKVFTQHSIVSGFKNIKTWFPDTPCLHISSSMVYGTWEDLIDEQYSLASVDLYGRCKIEAEKALSKTDVCLRPMHVYGMGDGKFPIWINIERQIVKNKPVLVEKTGCIYIKDFVLSIKNIIDKWNPGAYNISYDFTHNAEAIKAVYPISFETQDKLGPTGKKRGLLLSNKLRETYNFDYEFRDYESTIKDYYEQYEKYETKTQK
;
A
#
# COMPACT_ATOMS: atom_id res chain seq x y z
N ASP A 1 -1.99 11.23 -24.03
CA ASP A 1 -2.04 9.83 -23.52
C ASP A 1 -1.26 9.74 -22.22
N LEU A 2 -1.64 8.79 -21.35
CA LEU A 2 -1.02 8.53 -20.06
C LEU A 2 -1.04 7.02 -19.80
N ILE A 3 0.04 6.51 -19.24
CA ILE A 3 0.12 5.12 -18.79
C ILE A 3 0.01 5.07 -17.27
N ILE A 4 -0.88 4.22 -16.75
CA ILE A 4 -0.93 3.90 -15.32
C ILE A 4 -0.43 2.47 -15.14
N ASN A 5 0.76 2.31 -14.57
CA ASN A 5 1.36 1.01 -14.34
C ASN A 5 1.10 0.51 -12.91
N CYS A 6 0.09 -0.33 -12.77
CA CYS A 6 -0.22 -1.08 -11.54
C CYS A 6 0.25 -2.54 -11.60
N GLY A 7 0.83 -2.98 -12.74
CA GLY A 7 1.23 -4.37 -12.97
C GLY A 7 2.45 -4.76 -12.15
N ALA A 8 2.28 -5.74 -11.28
CA ALA A 8 3.38 -6.35 -10.53
C ALA A 8 2.90 -7.58 -9.74
N LEU A 9 3.80 -8.50 -9.40
CA LEU A 9 3.60 -9.40 -8.28
C LEU A 9 3.72 -8.56 -7.00
N SER A 10 2.60 -8.24 -6.35
CA SER A 10 2.51 -7.23 -5.28
C SER A 10 2.74 -7.78 -3.87
N GLU A 11 3.13 -9.04 -3.72
CA GLU A 11 3.29 -9.69 -2.43
C GLU A 11 4.75 -10.06 -2.15
N ALA A 12 5.34 -9.47 -1.10
CA ALA A 12 6.73 -9.66 -0.74
C ALA A 12 7.07 -11.13 -0.39
N ILE A 13 6.14 -11.85 0.24
CA ILE A 13 6.33 -13.26 0.57
C ILE A 13 6.39 -14.11 -0.71
N LEU A 14 5.41 -13.98 -1.60
CA LEU A 14 5.40 -14.72 -2.87
C LEU A 14 6.61 -14.39 -3.75
N SER A 15 7.11 -13.17 -3.68
CA SER A 15 8.29 -12.75 -4.45
C SER A 15 9.54 -13.58 -4.11
N GLN A 16 9.66 -14.07 -2.89
CA GLN A 16 10.79 -14.92 -2.47
C GLN A 16 10.72 -16.33 -3.12
N TYR A 17 9.52 -16.84 -3.36
CA TYR A 17 9.31 -18.14 -4.00
C TYR A 17 9.36 -18.05 -5.52
N PHE A 18 8.83 -16.97 -6.11
CA PHE A 18 8.73 -16.79 -7.57
C PHE A 18 9.71 -15.75 -8.10
N LYS A 19 11.00 -15.90 -7.78
CA LYS A 19 12.04 -14.89 -8.03
C LYS A 19 12.11 -14.40 -9.48
N VAL A 20 12.15 -15.32 -10.44
CA VAL A 20 12.23 -14.99 -11.86
C VAL A 20 10.96 -14.26 -12.31
N PHE A 21 9.79 -14.75 -11.93
CA PHE A 21 8.52 -14.11 -12.25
C PHE A 21 8.43 -12.72 -11.63
N THR A 22 8.90 -12.54 -10.40
CA THR A 22 8.95 -11.23 -9.71
C THR A 22 9.79 -10.23 -10.50
N GLN A 23 11.01 -10.62 -10.90
CA GLN A 23 11.88 -9.75 -11.71
C GLN A 23 11.24 -9.41 -13.07
N HIS A 24 10.64 -10.40 -13.74
CA HIS A 24 9.99 -10.18 -15.02
C HIS A 24 8.76 -9.27 -14.90
N SER A 25 7.88 -9.52 -13.93
CA SER A 25 6.64 -8.73 -13.78
C SER A 25 6.90 -7.30 -13.32
N ILE A 26 7.87 -7.09 -12.44
CA ILE A 26 8.15 -5.75 -11.88
C ILE A 26 9.14 -4.99 -12.75
N VAL A 27 10.31 -5.59 -13.04
CA VAL A 27 11.42 -4.87 -13.69
C VAL A 27 11.29 -4.92 -15.20
N SER A 28 11.28 -6.12 -15.80
CA SER A 28 11.25 -6.24 -17.25
C SER A 28 9.96 -5.70 -17.85
N GLY A 29 8.82 -5.97 -17.21
CA GLY A 29 7.52 -5.45 -17.65
C GLY A 29 7.51 -3.93 -17.73
N PHE A 30 8.00 -3.25 -16.67
CA PHE A 30 8.04 -1.79 -16.68
C PHE A 30 9.09 -1.23 -17.65
N LYS A 31 10.28 -1.81 -17.72
CA LYS A 31 11.29 -1.43 -18.71
C LYS A 31 10.78 -1.56 -20.16
N ASN A 32 10.02 -2.62 -20.46
CA ASN A 32 9.40 -2.79 -21.77
C ASN A 32 8.38 -1.68 -22.08
N ILE A 33 7.53 -1.32 -21.09
CA ILE A 33 6.59 -0.19 -21.25
C ILE A 33 7.35 1.07 -21.61
N LYS A 34 8.42 1.42 -20.90
CA LYS A 34 9.23 2.62 -21.17
C LYS A 34 10.01 2.54 -22.48
N THR A 35 10.35 1.34 -22.93
CA THR A 35 11.01 1.13 -24.26
C THR A 35 10.02 1.34 -25.40
N TRP A 36 8.79 0.85 -25.26
CA TRP A 36 7.78 0.96 -26.33
C TRP A 36 7.09 2.34 -26.35
N PHE A 37 7.02 3.02 -25.21
CA PHE A 37 6.36 4.31 -25.04
C PHE A 37 7.27 5.30 -24.31
N PRO A 38 8.44 5.65 -24.89
CA PRO A 38 9.46 6.44 -24.19
C PRO A 38 8.98 7.84 -23.81
N ASP A 39 8.17 8.46 -24.67
CA ASP A 39 7.70 9.84 -24.51
C ASP A 39 6.34 9.94 -23.80
N THR A 40 5.67 8.81 -23.54
CA THR A 40 4.37 8.83 -22.85
C THR A 40 4.58 8.92 -21.34
N PRO A 41 4.02 9.96 -20.68
CA PRO A 41 4.06 10.06 -19.22
C PRO A 41 3.47 8.82 -18.56
N CYS A 42 4.09 8.39 -17.48
CA CYS A 42 3.67 7.20 -16.73
C CYS A 42 3.49 7.50 -15.25
N LEU A 43 2.35 7.09 -14.70
CA LEU A 43 2.17 6.94 -13.27
C LEU A 43 2.52 5.51 -12.87
N HIS A 44 3.63 5.34 -12.17
CA HIS A 44 4.12 4.04 -11.72
C HIS A 44 3.80 3.81 -10.23
N ILE A 45 3.13 2.71 -9.93
CA ILE A 45 2.89 2.30 -8.55
C ILE A 45 4.09 1.47 -8.07
N SER A 46 4.92 2.13 -7.27
CA SER A 46 6.04 1.52 -6.55
C SER A 46 5.60 0.96 -5.18
N SER A 47 6.37 1.15 -4.15
CA SER A 47 6.07 0.68 -2.78
C SER A 47 6.98 1.36 -1.75
N SER A 48 6.50 1.55 -0.52
CA SER A 48 7.36 1.91 0.63
C SER A 48 8.45 0.88 0.93
N MET A 49 8.31 -0.35 0.44
CA MET A 49 9.34 -1.40 0.59
C MET A 49 10.68 -1.05 -0.07
N VAL A 50 10.72 -0.04 -0.93
CA VAL A 50 11.99 0.49 -1.49
C VAL A 50 12.92 1.05 -0.43
N TYR A 51 12.39 1.53 0.69
CA TYR A 51 13.17 2.06 1.81
C TYR A 51 13.77 0.98 2.73
N GLY A 52 13.31 -0.26 2.61
CA GLY A 52 13.71 -1.35 3.51
C GLY A 52 13.03 -1.29 4.87
N THR A 53 13.82 -1.27 5.95
CA THR A 53 13.32 -1.19 7.32
C THR A 53 13.74 0.14 7.94
N TRP A 54 12.80 0.83 8.56
CA TRP A 54 13.02 2.10 9.26
C TRP A 54 12.17 2.17 10.53
N GLU A 55 12.57 3.02 11.48
CA GLU A 55 11.92 3.17 12.78
C GLU A 55 11.36 4.58 13.01
N ASP A 56 11.89 5.57 12.32
CA ASP A 56 11.51 6.98 12.42
C ASP A 56 10.47 7.39 11.37
N LEU A 57 10.13 8.68 11.34
CA LEU A 57 9.36 9.27 10.24
C LEU A 57 10.31 9.50 9.06
N ILE A 58 9.91 9.03 7.89
CA ILE A 58 10.72 9.20 6.67
C ILE A 58 9.92 9.84 5.55
N ASP A 59 10.62 10.55 4.70
CA ASP A 59 10.11 11.20 3.48
C ASP A 59 10.76 10.61 2.21
N GLU A 60 10.52 11.25 1.06
CA GLU A 60 11.05 10.81 -0.23
C GLU A 60 12.56 10.98 -0.39
N GLN A 61 13.23 11.72 0.49
CA GLN A 61 14.68 11.92 0.49
C GLN A 61 15.42 10.77 1.21
N TYR A 62 14.70 9.94 1.94
CA TYR A 62 15.30 8.79 2.61
C TYR A 62 15.88 7.79 1.60
N SER A 63 17.00 7.18 1.94
CA SER A 63 17.74 6.29 1.04
C SER A 63 16.94 5.03 0.67
N LEU A 64 17.01 4.65 -0.61
CA LEU A 64 16.40 3.40 -1.10
C LEU A 64 17.36 2.24 -0.82
N ALA A 65 17.04 1.40 0.15
CA ALA A 65 17.95 0.39 0.69
C ALA A 65 17.25 -0.94 1.04
N SER A 66 16.28 -1.38 0.23
CA SER A 66 15.58 -2.64 0.48
C SER A 66 16.51 -3.84 0.39
N VAL A 67 16.38 -4.74 1.35
CA VAL A 67 17.11 -6.03 1.38
C VAL A 67 16.27 -7.19 0.81
N ASP A 68 14.95 -7.06 0.79
CA ASP A 68 14.10 -8.08 0.20
C ASP A 68 14.02 -7.97 -1.33
N LEU A 69 13.68 -9.08 -1.99
CA LEU A 69 13.66 -9.15 -3.45
C LEU A 69 12.60 -8.21 -4.06
N TYR A 70 11.42 -8.13 -3.44
CA TYR A 70 10.34 -7.30 -3.94
C TYR A 70 10.74 -5.81 -3.96
N GLY A 71 11.22 -5.30 -2.83
CA GLY A 71 11.67 -3.92 -2.72
C GLY A 71 12.85 -3.60 -3.64
N ARG A 72 13.84 -4.53 -3.78
CA ARG A 72 14.93 -4.37 -4.76
C ARG A 72 14.42 -4.30 -6.19
N CYS A 73 13.45 -5.14 -6.56
CA CYS A 73 12.85 -5.08 -7.89
C CYS A 73 12.11 -3.76 -8.12
N LYS A 74 11.41 -3.22 -7.09
CA LYS A 74 10.77 -1.91 -7.18
C LYS A 74 11.81 -0.78 -7.35
N ILE A 75 12.92 -0.80 -6.60
CA ILE A 75 14.03 0.15 -6.80
C ILE A 75 14.58 0.08 -8.22
N GLU A 76 14.78 -1.14 -8.74
CA GLU A 76 15.30 -1.31 -10.09
C GLU A 76 14.32 -0.85 -11.17
N ALA A 77 13.02 -1.02 -10.96
CA ALA A 77 11.98 -0.47 -11.85
C ALA A 77 11.96 1.05 -11.81
N GLU A 78 12.08 1.67 -10.65
CA GLU A 78 12.13 3.14 -10.52
C GLU A 78 13.28 3.80 -11.31
N LYS A 79 14.40 3.09 -11.54
CA LYS A 79 15.50 3.58 -12.38
C LYS A 79 15.13 3.76 -13.85
N ALA A 80 14.04 3.14 -14.31
CA ALA A 80 13.54 3.31 -15.68
C ALA A 80 12.58 4.49 -15.84
N LEU A 81 12.24 5.20 -14.76
CA LEU A 81 11.40 6.39 -14.80
C LEU A 81 12.09 7.53 -15.53
N SER A 82 11.33 8.24 -16.35
CA SER A 82 11.75 9.47 -17.01
C SER A 82 11.44 10.69 -16.14
N LYS A 83 11.92 11.88 -16.58
CA LYS A 83 11.65 13.14 -15.89
C LYS A 83 10.19 13.59 -15.96
N THR A 84 9.39 12.96 -16.81
CA THR A 84 7.96 13.26 -16.99
C THR A 84 7.06 12.32 -16.23
N ASP A 85 7.61 11.30 -15.55
CA ASP A 85 6.85 10.28 -14.86
C ASP A 85 6.54 10.65 -13.41
N VAL A 86 5.44 10.09 -12.90
CA VAL A 86 5.09 10.12 -11.49
C VAL A 86 5.29 8.73 -10.89
N CYS A 87 5.96 8.67 -9.76
CA CYS A 87 6.15 7.45 -8.98
C CYS A 87 5.42 7.56 -7.65
N LEU A 88 4.46 6.69 -7.38
CA LEU A 88 3.81 6.59 -6.09
C LEU A 88 4.41 5.45 -5.27
N ARG A 89 4.80 5.73 -4.04
CA ARG A 89 5.31 4.78 -3.05
C ARG A 89 4.28 4.59 -1.94
N PRO A 90 3.22 3.79 -2.19
CA PRO A 90 2.24 3.54 -1.15
C PRO A 90 2.84 2.72 -0.01
N MET A 91 2.40 3.04 1.20
CA MET A 91 2.48 2.12 2.31
C MET A 91 1.26 1.17 2.26
N HIS A 92 1.04 0.38 3.25
CA HIS A 92 0.04 -0.67 3.26
C HIS A 92 -1.34 -0.22 2.72
N VAL A 93 -1.64 -0.56 1.46
CA VAL A 93 -2.95 -0.30 0.86
C VAL A 93 -3.93 -1.37 1.34
N TYR A 94 -5.06 -0.96 1.90
CA TYR A 94 -6.10 -1.88 2.36
C TYR A 94 -7.48 -1.50 1.79
N GLY A 95 -8.36 -2.45 1.74
CA GLY A 95 -9.69 -2.28 1.20
C GLY A 95 -10.17 -3.54 0.50
N MET A 96 -11.33 -3.48 -0.10
CA MET A 96 -11.87 -4.57 -0.90
C MET A 96 -11.11 -4.67 -2.23
N GLY A 97 -10.52 -5.85 -2.47
CA GLY A 97 -9.92 -6.22 -3.75
C GLY A 97 -10.24 -7.68 -4.02
N ASP A 98 -10.45 -8.11 -5.23
CA ASP A 98 -10.67 -9.52 -5.65
C ASP A 98 -11.62 -10.36 -4.78
N GLY A 99 -12.55 -9.76 -4.07
CA GLY A 99 -13.39 -10.46 -3.07
C GLY A 99 -12.64 -10.91 -1.81
N LYS A 100 -11.42 -10.45 -1.58
CA LYS A 100 -10.61 -10.77 -0.41
C LYS A 100 -10.73 -9.68 0.64
N PHE A 101 -10.85 -10.09 1.89
CA PHE A 101 -10.93 -9.24 3.08
C PHE A 101 -9.87 -9.66 4.11
N PRO A 102 -8.58 -9.41 3.84
CA PRO A 102 -7.48 -9.99 4.62
C PRO A 102 -7.55 -9.67 6.12
N ILE A 103 -8.02 -8.47 6.47
CA ILE A 103 -8.16 -8.06 7.89
C ILE A 103 -9.16 -8.96 8.59
N TRP A 104 -10.38 -9.09 8.05
CA TRP A 104 -11.46 -9.86 8.67
C TRP A 104 -11.15 -11.35 8.68
N ILE A 105 -10.64 -11.91 7.60
CA ILE A 105 -10.20 -13.30 7.52
C ILE A 105 -9.11 -13.59 8.57
N ASN A 106 -8.18 -12.65 8.79
CA ASN A 106 -7.16 -12.83 9.82
C ASN A 106 -7.75 -12.81 11.23
N ILE A 107 -8.67 -11.88 11.51
CA ILE A 107 -9.39 -11.80 12.79
C ILE A 107 -10.11 -13.14 13.07
N GLU A 108 -10.92 -13.61 12.14
CA GLU A 108 -11.69 -14.85 12.27
C GLU A 108 -10.78 -16.07 12.50
N ARG A 109 -9.70 -16.19 11.72
CA ARG A 109 -8.72 -17.27 11.90
C ARG A 109 -8.04 -17.27 13.26
N GLN A 110 -7.74 -16.09 13.82
CA GLN A 110 -7.13 -16.01 15.15
C GLN A 110 -8.14 -16.32 16.25
N ILE A 111 -9.38 -15.82 16.13
CA ILE A 111 -10.48 -16.13 17.06
C ILE A 111 -10.73 -17.64 17.12
N VAL A 112 -10.88 -18.30 15.96
CA VAL A 112 -11.08 -19.77 15.89
C VAL A 112 -9.92 -20.54 16.53
N LYS A 113 -8.70 -20.03 16.45
CA LYS A 113 -7.52 -20.63 17.08
C LYS A 113 -7.32 -20.23 18.53
N ASN A 114 -8.23 -19.47 19.11
CA ASN A 114 -8.12 -18.89 20.44
C ASN A 114 -6.78 -18.16 20.67
N LYS A 115 -6.38 -17.34 19.69
CA LYS A 115 -5.15 -16.56 19.70
C LYS A 115 -5.45 -15.06 19.56
N PRO A 116 -4.59 -14.19 20.14
CA PRO A 116 -4.72 -12.75 19.92
C PRO A 116 -4.61 -12.39 18.42
N VAL A 117 -5.39 -11.41 17.99
CA VAL A 117 -5.30 -10.86 16.64
C VAL A 117 -4.05 -9.99 16.54
N LEU A 118 -3.19 -10.30 15.58
CA LEU A 118 -1.99 -9.49 15.32
C LEU A 118 -2.37 -8.22 14.57
N VAL A 119 -2.14 -7.07 15.20
CA VAL A 119 -2.36 -5.74 14.62
C VAL A 119 -1.02 -5.12 14.25
N GLU A 120 -0.82 -4.86 12.98
CA GLU A 120 0.40 -4.23 12.48
C GLU A 120 0.31 -2.71 12.66
N LYS A 121 1.16 -2.15 13.53
CA LYS A 121 1.30 -0.70 13.69
C LYS A 121 2.21 -0.16 12.59
N THR A 122 1.67 0.02 11.42
CA THR A 122 2.36 0.59 10.26
C THR A 122 1.45 1.59 9.57
N GLY A 123 2.02 2.53 8.84
CA GLY A 123 1.24 3.44 8.01
C GLY A 123 0.41 2.66 6.98
N CYS A 124 -0.69 3.24 6.60
CA CYS A 124 -1.63 2.60 5.68
C CYS A 124 -2.34 3.64 4.82
N ILE A 125 -3.01 3.19 3.78
CA ILE A 125 -3.95 4.01 3.00
C ILE A 125 -5.14 3.17 2.54
N TYR A 126 -6.34 3.72 2.68
CA TYR A 126 -7.54 3.07 2.20
C TYR A 126 -7.64 3.15 0.69
N ILE A 127 -8.05 2.05 0.05
CA ILE A 127 -8.06 1.94 -1.42
C ILE A 127 -8.87 3.05 -2.10
N LYS A 128 -10.00 3.49 -1.53
CA LYS A 128 -10.80 4.55 -2.13
C LYS A 128 -10.06 5.89 -2.09
N ASP A 129 -9.35 6.21 -1.01
CA ASP A 129 -8.56 7.43 -0.91
C ASP A 129 -7.30 7.36 -1.78
N PHE A 130 -6.72 6.17 -1.93
CA PHE A 130 -5.62 5.93 -2.87
C PHE A 130 -6.06 6.20 -4.31
N VAL A 131 -7.23 5.70 -4.72
CA VAL A 131 -7.77 5.94 -6.07
C VAL A 131 -8.13 7.42 -6.29
N LEU A 132 -8.71 8.09 -5.29
CA LEU A 132 -8.96 9.54 -5.35
C LEU A 132 -7.66 10.33 -5.49
N SER A 133 -6.60 9.93 -4.80
CA SER A 133 -5.29 10.54 -4.93
C SER A 133 -4.73 10.37 -6.35
N ILE A 134 -4.84 9.20 -6.94
CA ILE A 134 -4.43 8.93 -8.33
C ILE A 134 -5.18 9.86 -9.29
N LYS A 135 -6.51 9.98 -9.13
CA LYS A 135 -7.32 10.87 -9.96
C LYS A 135 -6.82 12.31 -9.86
N ASN A 136 -6.61 12.82 -8.66
CA ASN A 136 -6.12 14.18 -8.43
C ASN A 136 -4.72 14.41 -9.05
N ILE A 137 -3.83 13.41 -8.96
CA ILE A 137 -2.51 13.43 -9.59
C ILE A 137 -2.62 13.51 -11.11
N ILE A 138 -3.55 12.78 -11.71
CA ILE A 138 -3.79 12.83 -13.17
C ILE A 138 -4.29 14.21 -13.58
N ASP A 139 -5.20 14.78 -12.83
CA ASP A 139 -5.80 16.09 -13.12
C ASP A 139 -4.77 17.25 -12.96
N LYS A 140 -3.82 17.13 -12.04
CA LYS A 140 -2.82 18.14 -11.68
C LYS A 140 -1.38 17.68 -11.92
N TRP A 141 -1.11 16.97 -13.00
CA TRP A 141 0.14 16.26 -13.28
C TRP A 141 1.42 17.03 -12.91
N ASN A 142 2.17 16.49 -11.96
CA ASN A 142 3.48 17.01 -11.55
C ASN A 142 4.46 15.85 -11.36
N PRO A 143 5.47 15.70 -12.24
CA PRO A 143 6.41 14.59 -12.20
C PRO A 143 7.23 14.52 -10.91
N GLY A 144 7.56 13.31 -10.50
CA GLY A 144 8.40 13.06 -9.33
C GLY A 144 8.01 11.81 -8.54
N ALA A 145 8.77 11.51 -7.49
CA ALA A 145 8.44 10.45 -6.56
C ALA A 145 7.68 11.03 -5.36
N TYR A 146 6.64 10.33 -4.93
CA TYR A 146 5.75 10.72 -3.84
C TYR A 146 5.40 9.53 -2.96
N ASN A 147 5.56 9.69 -1.67
CA ASN A 147 5.02 8.79 -0.68
C ASN A 147 3.51 8.98 -0.53
N ILE A 148 2.79 7.90 -0.28
CA ILE A 148 1.36 7.99 0.02
C ILE A 148 0.97 7.06 1.16
N SER A 149 0.56 7.66 2.26
CA SER A 149 0.12 7.01 3.49
C SER A 149 -0.72 7.99 4.31
N TYR A 150 -1.53 7.47 5.21
CA TYR A 150 -2.08 8.29 6.29
C TYR A 150 -0.98 8.64 7.31
N ASP A 151 -1.23 9.69 8.11
CA ASP A 151 -0.35 10.12 9.21
C ASP A 151 -0.55 9.30 10.49
N PHE A 152 -1.33 8.23 10.42
CA PHE A 152 -1.66 7.35 11.52
C PHE A 152 -1.42 5.88 11.16
N THR A 153 -1.26 5.06 12.17
CA THR A 153 -1.12 3.61 12.04
C THR A 153 -2.47 2.90 12.15
N HIS A 154 -2.52 1.63 11.77
CA HIS A 154 -3.65 0.77 12.08
C HIS A 154 -3.97 0.82 13.58
N ASN A 155 -5.24 1.04 13.90
CA ASN A 155 -5.73 1.18 15.27
C ASN A 155 -6.59 -0.04 15.64
N ALA A 156 -6.13 -0.82 16.62
CA ALA A 156 -6.86 -1.99 17.10
C ALA A 156 -8.23 -1.65 17.68
N GLU A 157 -8.36 -0.49 18.33
CA GLU A 157 -9.62 -0.08 18.94
C GLU A 157 -10.68 0.26 17.89
N ALA A 158 -10.29 0.88 16.77
CA ALA A 158 -11.22 1.12 15.66
C ALA A 158 -11.73 -0.19 15.04
N ILE A 159 -10.86 -1.20 14.92
CA ILE A 159 -11.25 -2.53 14.45
C ILE A 159 -12.23 -3.19 15.44
N LYS A 160 -11.94 -3.13 16.74
CA LYS A 160 -12.82 -3.67 17.79
C LYS A 160 -14.15 -2.95 17.86
N ALA A 161 -14.20 -1.64 17.64
CA ALA A 161 -15.44 -0.87 17.65
C ALA A 161 -16.42 -1.26 16.52
N VAL A 162 -15.88 -1.78 15.43
CA VAL A 162 -16.67 -2.17 14.24
C VAL A 162 -16.99 -3.66 14.23
N TYR A 163 -16.06 -4.50 14.65
CA TYR A 163 -16.24 -5.97 14.59
C TYR A 163 -17.13 -6.47 15.73
N PRO A 164 -18.18 -7.27 15.44
CA PRO A 164 -19.24 -7.59 16.42
C PRO A 164 -18.81 -8.56 17.52
N ILE A 165 -17.65 -9.20 17.41
CA ILE A 165 -17.14 -10.16 18.37
C ILE A 165 -15.93 -9.59 19.08
N SER A 166 -15.92 -9.64 20.42
CA SER A 166 -14.76 -9.24 21.22
C SER A 166 -13.58 -10.17 21.01
N PHE A 167 -12.37 -9.61 20.89
CA PHE A 167 -11.12 -10.34 20.75
C PHE A 167 -9.95 -9.61 21.39
N GLU A 168 -8.92 -10.36 21.76
CA GLU A 168 -7.67 -9.80 22.22
C GLU A 168 -6.79 -9.38 21.03
N THR A 169 -5.98 -8.35 21.23
CA THR A 169 -5.04 -7.88 20.21
C THR A 169 -3.60 -7.94 20.72
N GLN A 170 -2.67 -8.19 19.80
CA GLN A 170 -1.24 -8.13 20.05
C GLN A 170 -0.55 -7.35 18.94
N ASP A 171 0.38 -6.44 19.30
CA ASP A 171 1.17 -5.71 18.33
C ASP A 171 2.06 -6.66 17.53
N LYS A 172 1.97 -6.58 16.21
CA LYS A 172 2.90 -7.25 15.30
C LYS A 172 4.13 -6.36 15.12
N LEU A 173 5.27 -6.85 15.58
CA LEU A 173 6.55 -6.16 15.41
C LEU A 173 7.17 -6.47 14.03
N GLY A 174 7.98 -5.53 13.52
CA GLY A 174 8.77 -5.73 12.31
C GLY A 174 9.91 -6.75 12.50
N PRO A 175 10.68 -7.06 11.44
CA PRO A 175 11.76 -8.05 11.48
C PRO A 175 12.85 -7.77 12.53
N THR A 176 13.02 -6.51 12.91
CA THR A 176 13.99 -6.08 13.95
C THR A 176 13.47 -6.21 15.38
N GLY A 177 12.24 -6.69 15.57
CA GLY A 177 11.57 -6.69 16.87
C GLY A 177 11.04 -5.32 17.31
N LYS A 178 11.15 -4.28 16.47
CA LYS A 178 10.68 -2.93 16.72
C LYS A 178 9.50 -2.56 15.84
N LYS A 179 8.77 -1.50 16.22
CA LYS A 179 7.69 -0.94 15.39
C LYS A 179 8.30 -0.29 14.14
N ARG A 180 7.63 -0.39 13.01
CA ARG A 180 8.00 0.40 11.83
C ARG A 180 7.61 1.86 12.05
N GLY A 181 8.42 2.78 11.54
CA GLY A 181 8.11 4.19 11.46
C GLY A 181 7.02 4.49 10.42
N LEU A 182 6.56 5.74 10.43
CA LEU A 182 5.57 6.21 9.46
C LEU A 182 6.23 6.79 8.21
N LEU A 183 5.50 6.72 7.12
CA LEU A 183 5.87 7.31 5.85
C LEU A 183 5.17 8.67 5.73
N LEU A 184 5.94 9.74 5.63
CA LEU A 184 5.39 11.09 5.47
C LEU A 184 4.91 11.31 4.05
N SER A 185 3.71 11.84 3.91
CA SER A 185 3.09 12.19 2.61
C SER A 185 2.97 13.70 2.40
N ASN A 186 3.75 14.50 3.13
CA ASN A 186 3.68 15.96 3.09
C ASN A 186 3.93 16.50 1.68
N LYS A 187 4.99 16.02 1.00
CA LYS A 187 5.30 16.41 -0.37
C LYS A 187 4.12 16.19 -1.32
N LEU A 188 3.45 15.03 -1.22
CA LEU A 188 2.26 14.73 -2.03
C LEU A 188 1.14 15.75 -1.77
N ARG A 189 0.82 16.00 -0.50
CA ARG A 189 -0.25 16.91 -0.09
C ARG A 189 0.02 18.35 -0.50
N GLU A 190 1.23 18.84 -0.29
CA GLU A 190 1.65 20.18 -0.66
C GLU A 190 1.66 20.38 -2.18
N THR A 191 2.14 19.38 -2.94
CA THR A 191 2.22 19.46 -4.40
C THR A 191 0.84 19.49 -5.04
N TYR A 192 -0.08 18.64 -4.60
CA TYR A 192 -1.35 18.45 -5.29
C TYR A 192 -2.50 19.24 -4.67
N ASN A 193 -2.34 19.75 -3.44
CA ASN A 193 -3.37 20.50 -2.74
C ASN A 193 -4.75 19.84 -2.91
N PHE A 194 -4.90 18.66 -2.31
CA PHE A 194 -6.10 17.83 -2.49
C PHE A 194 -7.37 18.58 -2.09
N ASP A 195 -8.41 18.47 -2.90
CA ASP A 195 -9.72 19.08 -2.67
C ASP A 195 -10.56 18.28 -1.66
N TYR A 196 -9.97 17.27 -1.02
CA TYR A 196 -10.61 16.41 -0.03
C TYR A 196 -9.64 16.08 1.11
N GLU A 197 -10.21 15.82 2.27
CA GLU A 197 -9.46 15.28 3.41
C GLU A 197 -9.43 13.75 3.37
N PHE A 198 -8.31 13.16 3.71
CA PHE A 198 -8.25 11.73 3.93
C PHE A 198 -9.16 11.35 5.09
N ARG A 199 -9.90 10.25 4.93
CA ARG A 199 -10.79 9.74 5.97
C ARG A 199 -9.99 9.33 7.19
N ASP A 200 -10.63 9.43 8.36
CA ASP A 200 -10.11 8.81 9.56
C ASP A 200 -10.15 7.27 9.47
N TYR A 201 -9.33 6.60 10.27
CA TYR A 201 -9.18 5.16 10.20
C TYR A 201 -10.48 4.42 10.59
N GLU A 202 -11.22 4.94 11.57
CA GLU A 202 -12.47 4.31 12.03
C GLU A 202 -13.53 4.30 10.93
N SER A 203 -13.75 5.40 10.25
CA SER A 203 -14.71 5.47 9.14
C SER A 203 -14.31 4.58 7.96
N THR A 204 -13.01 4.43 7.67
CA THR A 204 -12.54 3.54 6.61
C THR A 204 -12.67 2.07 6.98
N ILE A 205 -12.44 1.69 8.23
CA ILE A 205 -12.64 0.33 8.72
C ILE A 205 -14.12 -0.03 8.74
N LYS A 206 -15.00 0.92 9.11
CA LYS A 206 -16.45 0.72 9.06
C LYS A 206 -16.94 0.47 7.62
N ASP A 207 -16.54 1.33 6.66
CA ASP A 207 -16.88 1.14 5.24
C ASP A 207 -16.35 -0.21 4.71
N TYR A 208 -15.15 -0.61 5.13
CA TYR A 208 -14.55 -1.89 4.75
C TYR A 208 -15.35 -3.07 5.32
N TYR A 209 -15.74 -3.01 6.59
CA TYR A 209 -16.56 -4.05 7.22
C TYR A 209 -17.93 -4.18 6.58
N GLU A 210 -18.62 -3.07 6.28
CA GLU A 210 -19.90 -3.08 5.57
C GLU A 210 -19.82 -3.74 4.18
N GLN A 211 -18.69 -3.59 3.50
CA GLN A 211 -18.44 -4.27 2.21
C GLN A 211 -18.25 -5.77 2.41
N TYR A 212 -17.54 -6.16 3.47
CA TYR A 212 -17.34 -7.56 3.85
C TYR A 212 -18.69 -8.26 4.15
N GLU A 213 -19.55 -7.68 4.96
CA GLU A 213 -20.88 -8.24 5.26
C GLU A 213 -21.74 -8.41 4.00
N LYS A 214 -21.73 -7.42 3.11
CA LYS A 214 -22.45 -7.50 1.83
C LYS A 214 -21.90 -8.62 0.92
N TYR A 215 -20.61 -8.88 0.98
CA TYR A 215 -20.00 -9.97 0.23
C TYR A 215 -20.37 -11.32 0.80
N GLU A 216 -20.23 -11.54 2.10
CA GLU A 216 -20.62 -12.78 2.78
C GLU A 216 -22.08 -13.14 2.54
N THR A 217 -23.00 -12.16 2.64
CA THR A 217 -24.43 -12.37 2.40
C THR A 217 -24.73 -12.80 0.96
N LYS A 218 -23.91 -12.41 -0.02
CA LYS A 218 -24.06 -12.81 -1.42
C LYS A 218 -23.52 -14.21 -1.71
N THR A 219 -22.47 -14.62 -1.01
CA THR A 219 -21.80 -15.91 -1.24
C THR A 219 -22.49 -17.07 -0.53
N GLN A 220 -23.40 -16.80 0.42
CA GLN A 220 -24.22 -17.80 1.11
C GLN A 220 -25.56 -18.09 0.42
N LYS A 221 -25.89 -17.42 -0.67
CA LYS A 221 -27.06 -17.67 -1.53
C LYS A 221 -26.65 -18.39 -2.80
#